data_8c73fe0c034c9de7d75227577cef9508
#
_entry.id   8c73fe0c034c9de7d75227577cef9508
#
_cell.length_a   1.000
_cell.length_b   1.000
_cell.length_c   1.000
_cell.angle_alpha   90.00
_cell.angle_beta   90.00
_cell.angle_gamma   90.00
#
_symmetry.space_group_name_H-M   'P 1'
#
loop_
_entity.id
_entity.type
_entity.pdbx_description
1 polymer ?
#
loop_
_entity_poly.entity_id
_entity_poly.type
_entity_poly.pdbx_seq_one_letter_code
_entity_poly.pdbx_strand_id
1 'polypeptide(L)'
;MVVYAEAPRPCPVRALRAWIDTAALTTGPVFRRVTRTGAISNPLTPQTVALIIKKRARAAGLDPREFAGHSLRAGYTTQAARDGHHPTQIAATTRHQDQRVLAGYIRASRGRDDIAHVL
;
A
#
# COMPACT_ATOMS: atom_id res chain seq x y z
N MET A 1 12.76 -6.18 -3.37
CA MET A 1 12.32 -7.10 -4.45
C MET A 1 10.80 -7.11 -4.45
N VAL A 2 10.16 -6.79 -5.57
CA VAL A 2 8.70 -6.84 -5.68
C VAL A 2 8.30 -8.17 -6.28
N VAL A 3 7.46 -8.94 -5.60
CA VAL A 3 7.06 -10.29 -6.00
C VAL A 3 5.85 -10.23 -6.93
N TYR A 4 5.87 -11.02 -8.00
CA TYR A 4 4.71 -11.19 -8.88
C TYR A 4 3.68 -12.08 -8.19
N ALA A 5 2.42 -11.65 -8.18
CA ALA A 5 1.32 -12.50 -7.76
C ALA A 5 0.97 -13.50 -8.88
N GLU A 6 0.57 -14.71 -8.51
CA GLU A 6 0.06 -15.70 -9.45
C GLU A 6 -1.26 -15.23 -10.10
N ALA A 7 -1.45 -15.53 -11.37
CA ALA A 7 -2.73 -15.29 -12.04
C ALA A 7 -3.80 -16.24 -11.47
N PRO A 8 -5.08 -15.80 -11.32
CA PRO A 8 -5.71 -14.60 -11.87
C PRO A 8 -5.74 -13.38 -10.93
N ARG A 9 -5.03 -13.40 -9.81
CA ARG A 9 -5.03 -12.30 -8.82
C ARG A 9 -4.42 -11.03 -9.41
N PRO A 10 -4.91 -9.84 -9.03
CA PRO A 10 -4.31 -8.56 -9.43
C PRO A 10 -2.85 -8.50 -9.01
N CYS A 11 -1.94 -8.38 -9.98
CA CYS A 11 -0.51 -8.27 -9.72
C CYS A 11 -0.07 -6.79 -9.77
N PRO A 12 0.38 -6.20 -8.66
CA PRO A 12 0.77 -4.80 -8.62
C PRO A 12 1.96 -4.48 -9.53
N VAL A 13 2.86 -5.44 -9.75
CA VAL A 13 4.01 -5.26 -10.64
C VAL A 13 3.56 -5.18 -12.09
N ARG A 14 2.65 -6.04 -12.52
CA ARG A 14 2.08 -5.97 -13.88
C ARG A 14 1.30 -4.69 -14.09
N ALA A 15 0.48 -4.29 -13.12
CA ALA A 15 -0.28 -3.04 -13.19
C ALA A 15 0.65 -1.82 -13.26
N LEU A 16 1.74 -1.81 -12.49
CA LEU A 16 2.71 -0.74 -12.52
C LEU A 16 3.44 -0.67 -13.88
N ARG A 17 3.88 -1.80 -14.43
CA ARG A 17 4.50 -1.84 -15.75
C ARG A 17 3.57 -1.34 -16.84
N ALA A 18 2.35 -1.87 -16.91
CA ALA A 18 1.35 -1.42 -17.86
C ALA A 18 1.08 0.09 -17.74
N TRP A 19 1.07 0.63 -16.53
CA TRP A 19 0.94 2.07 -16.30
C TRP A 19 2.14 2.85 -16.87
N ILE A 20 3.38 2.42 -16.56
CA ILE A 20 4.60 3.08 -17.04
C ILE A 20 4.63 3.11 -18.56
N ASP A 21 4.31 1.98 -19.20
CA ASP A 21 4.30 1.84 -20.66
C ASP A 21 3.21 2.72 -21.30
N THR A 22 1.96 2.63 -20.80
CA THR A 22 0.82 3.41 -21.32
C THR A 22 1.03 4.91 -21.14
N ALA A 23 1.64 5.30 -20.03
CA ALA A 23 1.92 6.69 -19.70
C ALA A 23 3.22 7.22 -20.32
N ALA A 24 3.98 6.38 -21.05
CA ALA A 24 5.29 6.67 -21.64
C ALA A 24 6.25 7.34 -20.62
N LEU A 25 6.28 6.81 -19.39
CA LEU A 25 7.08 7.39 -18.30
C LEU A 25 8.52 6.92 -18.40
N THR A 26 9.43 7.83 -18.73
CA THR A 26 10.87 7.57 -18.80
C THR A 26 11.60 8.05 -17.54
N THR A 27 11.13 9.13 -16.93
CA THR A 27 11.76 9.75 -15.75
C THR A 27 10.72 10.41 -14.83
N GLY A 28 11.14 10.72 -13.61
CA GLY A 28 10.34 11.48 -12.65
C GLY A 28 9.28 10.66 -11.89
N PRO A 29 8.32 11.31 -11.24
CA PRO A 29 7.31 10.67 -10.43
C PRO A 29 6.42 9.72 -11.22
N VAL A 30 6.22 8.52 -10.67
CA VAL A 30 5.43 7.46 -11.31
C VAL A 30 3.92 7.77 -11.24
N PHE A 31 3.44 8.22 -10.09
CA PHE A 31 2.01 8.49 -9.91
C PHE A 31 1.67 9.92 -10.33
N ARG A 32 0.94 10.03 -11.43
CA ARG A 32 0.52 11.31 -12.03
C ARG A 32 -0.99 11.39 -12.15
N ARG A 33 -1.48 12.62 -12.22
CA ARG A 33 -2.89 12.88 -12.45
C ARG A 33 -3.26 12.54 -13.89
N VAL A 34 -4.35 11.82 -14.06
CA VAL A 34 -5.02 11.62 -15.35
C VAL A 34 -6.23 12.53 -15.40
N THR A 35 -6.32 13.33 -16.45
CA THR A 35 -7.47 14.22 -16.69
C THR A 35 -8.68 13.42 -17.14
N ARG A 36 -9.85 14.08 -17.21
CA ARG A 36 -11.07 13.44 -17.73
C ARG A 36 -10.97 13.06 -19.21
N THR A 37 -10.08 13.70 -19.95
CA THR A 37 -9.79 13.41 -21.36
C THR A 37 -8.72 12.34 -21.55
N GLY A 38 -8.19 11.76 -20.46
CA GLY A 38 -7.13 10.76 -20.50
C GLY A 38 -5.71 11.33 -20.56
N ALA A 39 -5.53 12.64 -20.62
CA ALA A 39 -4.20 13.24 -20.64
C ALA A 39 -3.49 13.08 -19.28
N ILE A 40 -2.19 12.75 -19.32
CA ILE A 40 -1.35 12.61 -18.14
C ILE A 40 -0.77 13.97 -17.80
N SER A 41 -0.88 14.38 -16.55
CA SER A 41 -0.52 15.69 -16.05
C SER A 41 0.45 15.59 -14.86
N ASN A 42 0.43 16.57 -13.98
CA ASN A 42 1.34 16.73 -12.85
C ASN A 42 1.36 15.54 -11.88
N PRO A 43 2.43 15.36 -11.10
CA PRO A 43 2.50 14.37 -10.02
C PRO A 43 1.31 14.48 -9.07
N LEU A 44 0.89 13.34 -8.51
CA LEU A 44 -0.10 13.34 -7.43
C LEU A 44 0.49 13.97 -6.17
N THR A 45 -0.31 14.82 -5.52
CA THR A 45 0.03 15.32 -4.18
C THR A 45 -0.29 14.27 -3.12
N PRO A 46 0.36 14.31 -1.94
CA PRO A 46 0.03 13.42 -0.82
C PRO A 46 -1.46 13.47 -0.44
N GLN A 47 -2.07 14.64 -0.50
CA GLN A 47 -3.50 14.82 -0.26
C GLN A 47 -4.36 14.09 -1.30
N THR A 48 -4.01 14.19 -2.58
CA THR A 48 -4.71 13.47 -3.65
C THR A 48 -4.61 11.96 -3.47
N VAL A 49 -3.44 11.44 -3.08
CA VAL A 49 -3.25 10.02 -2.76
C VAL A 49 -4.18 9.58 -1.62
N ALA A 50 -4.26 10.36 -0.53
CA ALA A 50 -5.16 10.07 0.58
C ALA A 50 -6.63 10.04 0.15
N LEU A 51 -7.07 10.97 -0.71
CA LEU A 51 -8.43 10.99 -1.24
C LEU A 51 -8.73 9.77 -2.12
N ILE A 52 -7.77 9.33 -2.94
CA ILE A 52 -7.91 8.12 -3.75
C ILE A 52 -8.08 6.90 -2.85
N ILE A 53 -7.26 6.75 -1.81
CA ILE A 53 -7.35 5.65 -0.85
C ILE A 53 -8.73 5.63 -0.17
N LYS A 54 -9.20 6.77 0.33
CA LYS A 54 -10.52 6.92 0.94
C LYS A 54 -11.66 6.57 -0.02
N LYS A 55 -11.56 6.98 -1.28
CA LYS A 55 -12.54 6.64 -2.32
C LYS A 55 -12.57 5.12 -2.56
N ARG A 56 -11.42 4.46 -2.61
CA ARG A 56 -11.35 3.00 -2.80
C ARG A 56 -11.83 2.23 -1.57
N ALA A 57 -11.52 2.68 -0.36
CA ALA A 57 -12.06 2.11 0.86
C ALA A 57 -13.59 2.15 0.88
N ARG A 58 -14.19 3.32 0.56
CA ARG A 58 -15.64 3.45 0.44
C ARG A 58 -16.24 2.51 -0.60
N ALA A 59 -15.63 2.40 -1.76
CA ALA A 59 -16.08 1.49 -2.81
C ALA A 59 -16.01 0.01 -2.41
N ALA A 60 -15.14 -0.34 -1.47
CA ALA A 60 -15.02 -1.67 -0.87
C ALA A 60 -15.94 -1.88 0.36
N GLY A 61 -16.84 -0.94 0.67
CA GLY A 61 -17.74 -1.02 1.83
C GLY A 61 -17.08 -0.71 3.17
N LEU A 62 -15.84 -0.16 3.17
CA LEU A 62 -15.11 0.23 4.37
C LEU A 62 -15.36 1.69 4.75
N ASP A 63 -15.24 2.03 6.05
CA ASP A 63 -15.37 3.42 6.49
C ASP A 63 -14.15 4.25 6.04
N PRO A 64 -14.32 5.21 5.12
CA PRO A 64 -13.21 6.01 4.61
C PRO A 64 -12.55 6.90 5.67
N ARG A 65 -13.16 7.11 6.83
CA ARG A 65 -12.59 7.90 7.93
C ARG A 65 -11.43 7.19 8.60
N GLU A 66 -11.41 5.87 8.56
CA GLU A 66 -10.33 5.03 9.11
C GLU A 66 -9.09 4.97 8.21
N PHE A 67 -9.14 5.56 7.00
CA PHE A 67 -8.08 5.47 6.01
C PHE A 67 -7.41 6.83 5.77
N ALA A 68 -6.08 6.79 5.62
CA ALA A 68 -5.22 7.94 5.32
C ALA A 68 -4.14 7.56 4.31
N GLY A 69 -3.28 8.51 3.95
CA GLY A 69 -2.18 8.26 3.00
C GLY A 69 -1.21 7.17 3.43
N HIS A 70 -1.04 6.95 4.73
CA HIS A 70 -0.16 5.90 5.29
C HIS A 70 -0.84 4.54 5.49
N SER A 71 -2.15 4.42 5.25
CA SER A 71 -2.90 3.18 5.54
C SER A 71 -2.38 1.96 4.77
N LEU A 72 -1.98 2.15 3.50
CA LEU A 72 -1.41 1.06 2.69
C LEU A 72 -0.07 0.56 3.26
N ARG A 73 0.77 1.47 3.75
CA ARG A 73 2.04 1.13 4.40
C ARG A 73 1.80 0.41 5.73
N ALA A 74 0.88 0.89 6.53
CA ALA A 74 0.49 0.26 7.80
C ALA A 74 -0.09 -1.14 7.56
N GLY A 75 -1.01 -1.28 6.58
CA GLY A 75 -1.60 -2.55 6.20
C GLY A 75 -0.57 -3.58 5.72
N TYR A 76 0.35 -3.17 4.84
CA TYR A 76 1.46 -4.04 4.43
C TYR A 76 2.32 -4.49 5.62
N THR A 77 2.72 -3.56 6.50
CA THR A 77 3.53 -3.88 7.68
C THR A 77 2.84 -4.91 8.58
N THR A 78 1.55 -4.71 8.84
CA THR A 78 0.74 -5.62 9.67
C THR A 78 0.62 -7.00 9.02
N GLN A 79 0.29 -7.05 7.72
CA GLN A 79 0.13 -8.32 7.01
C GLN A 79 1.45 -9.08 6.90
N ALA A 80 2.54 -8.42 6.52
CA ALA A 80 3.86 -9.05 6.43
C ALA A 80 4.35 -9.60 7.78
N ALA A 81 4.00 -8.92 8.89
CA ALA A 81 4.31 -9.42 10.24
C ALA A 81 3.49 -10.69 10.57
N ARG A 82 2.21 -10.75 10.17
CA ARG A 82 1.36 -11.94 10.32
C ARG A 82 1.86 -13.12 9.46
N ASP A 83 2.32 -12.82 8.25
CA ASP A 83 2.90 -13.81 7.35
C ASP A 83 4.29 -14.30 7.79
N GLY A 84 4.79 -13.84 8.95
CA GLY A 84 6.05 -14.27 9.55
C GLY A 84 7.31 -13.65 8.94
N HIS A 85 7.18 -12.59 8.12
CA HIS A 85 8.35 -11.91 7.59
C HIS A 85 9.19 -11.27 8.69
N HIS A 86 10.52 -11.36 8.54
CA HIS A 86 11.44 -10.78 9.51
C HIS A 86 11.34 -9.24 9.53
N PRO A 87 11.42 -8.60 10.73
CA PRO A 87 11.30 -7.14 10.85
C PRO A 87 12.23 -6.34 9.94
N THR A 88 13.45 -6.82 9.71
CA THR A 88 14.41 -6.17 8.79
C THR A 88 13.93 -6.18 7.33
N GLN A 89 13.27 -7.24 6.88
CA GLN A 89 12.69 -7.33 5.53
C GLN A 89 11.52 -6.37 5.38
N ILE A 90 10.67 -6.29 6.42
CA ILE A 90 9.55 -5.34 6.45
C ILE A 90 10.08 -3.90 6.41
N ALA A 91 11.09 -3.59 7.24
CA ALA A 91 11.72 -2.26 7.27
C ALA A 91 12.32 -1.87 5.92
N ALA A 92 13.04 -2.78 5.27
CA ALA A 92 13.64 -2.55 3.95
C ALA A 92 12.60 -2.23 2.87
N THR A 93 11.45 -2.95 2.87
CA THR A 93 10.37 -2.72 1.90
C THR A 93 9.61 -1.42 2.21
N THR A 94 9.33 -1.16 3.46
CA THR A 94 8.52 -0.02 3.90
C THR A 94 9.35 1.25 4.13
N ARG A 95 10.68 1.15 4.11
CA ARG A 95 11.63 2.25 4.40
C ARG A 95 11.33 2.92 5.75
N HIS A 96 11.00 2.12 6.78
CA HIS A 96 10.90 2.63 8.13
C HIS A 96 12.28 3.02 8.64
N GLN A 97 12.44 4.28 9.02
CA GLN A 97 13.67 4.80 9.63
C GLN A 97 13.68 4.54 11.15
N ASP A 98 12.50 4.49 11.76
CA ASP A 98 12.35 4.23 13.19
C ASP A 98 11.87 2.79 13.44
N GLN A 99 12.78 2.00 14.05
CA GLN A 99 12.48 0.60 14.42
C GLN A 99 11.42 0.49 15.54
N ARG A 100 11.24 1.53 16.37
CA ARG A 100 10.23 1.53 17.44
C ARG A 100 8.82 1.55 16.86
N VAL A 101 8.62 2.34 15.81
CA VAL A 101 7.33 2.40 15.09
C VAL A 101 7.03 1.03 14.46
N LEU A 102 8.02 0.41 13.83
CA LEU A 102 7.88 -0.94 13.25
C LEU A 102 7.54 -1.99 14.32
N ALA A 103 8.22 -1.96 15.45
CA ALA A 103 7.96 -2.86 16.57
C ALA A 103 6.54 -2.68 17.15
N GLY A 104 5.99 -1.47 17.11
CA GLY A 104 4.60 -1.18 17.48
C GLY A 104 3.60 -1.92 16.57
N TYR A 105 3.80 -1.86 15.26
CA TYR A 105 2.94 -2.58 14.29
C TYR A 105 3.02 -4.10 14.45
N ILE A 106 4.22 -4.63 14.68
CA ILE A 106 4.45 -6.08 14.86
C ILE A 106 3.76 -6.58 16.13
N ARG A 107 3.84 -5.84 17.25
CA ARG A 107 3.12 -6.19 18.48
C ARG A 107 1.61 -6.13 18.31
N ALA A 108 1.09 -5.10 17.66
CA ALA A 108 -0.34 -4.96 17.39
C ALA A 108 -0.90 -6.05 16.46
N SER A 109 -0.07 -6.64 15.59
CA SER A 109 -0.49 -7.76 14.74
C SER A 109 -0.61 -9.06 15.54
N ARG A 110 0.30 -9.34 16.47
CA ARG A 110 0.29 -10.54 17.32
C ARG A 110 -0.85 -10.52 18.36
N GLY A 111 -1.11 -9.40 19.01
CA GLY A 111 -2.13 -9.29 20.05
C GLY A 111 -3.58 -9.41 19.56
N ARG A 112 -3.84 -9.36 18.26
CA ARG A 112 -5.17 -9.61 17.68
C ARG A 112 -5.43 -11.08 17.37
N ASP A 113 -4.38 -11.87 17.18
CA ASP A 113 -4.51 -13.30 16.91
C ASP A 113 -4.76 -14.09 18.22
N ASP A 114 -4.28 -13.57 19.36
CA ASP A 114 -4.51 -14.20 20.68
C ASP A 114 -5.99 -14.10 21.15
N ILE A 115 -6.76 -13.14 20.63
CA ILE A 115 -8.18 -12.98 20.97
C ILE A 115 -9.08 -13.93 20.16
N ALA A 116 -8.64 -14.37 19.00
CA ALA A 116 -9.41 -15.27 18.12
C ALA A 116 -9.39 -16.74 18.57
N HIS A 117 -8.54 -17.11 19.53
CA HIS A 117 -8.44 -18.48 20.06
C HIS A 117 -9.15 -18.68 21.41
N VAL A 118 -9.90 -17.70 21.90
CA VAL A 118 -10.59 -17.74 23.22
C VAL A 118 -12.13 -17.82 23.09
N LEU A 119 -12.64 -18.15 21.92
CA LEU A 119 -14.07 -18.41 21.73
C LEU A 119 -14.33 -19.81 21.16
#